data_419c3355f0aab6e879675a6937227d5f
#
_entry.id   419c3355f0aab6e879675a6937227d5f
#
_cell.length_a   1.000
_cell.length_b   1.000
_cell.length_c   1.000
_cell.angle_alpha   90.00
_cell.angle_beta   90.00
_cell.angle_gamma   90.00
#
_symmetry.space_group_name_H-M   'P 1'
#
loop_
_entity.id
_entity.type
_entity.pdbx_description
1 polymer ?
#
loop_
_entity_poly.entity_id
_entity_poly.type
_entity_poly.pdbx_seq_one_letter_code
_entity_poly.pdbx_strand_id
1 'polypeptide(L)'
;MSQKEGYINFEEYSQVGEPQKAERAYAWSTAIGLQAVDGLTVSQYLKDTAVRNIEGEISIDEARELIKTYYQTKTNREPDDEEKQEADKVSGNIAKIIAEQSFSFSVPTLISFHRHIFEGVFKHAGELRPYDITKKEWVLRGDTVLYGRSQDLRMALEYDMEQERQFDYSGLNMDQVVEHLAKFVSGIWQIHPFREGNTRTTAVFTIKYLRSIGFDVTNHLFSMHSWYFRNALVRANYQNIAKGVQRDTRFLEQFFRNLLMGERNELRNRYMLVNPPEELAVPASTTASTPASTPASTPSNTPASTPSSNCSPFTTDNENILRLVKAIGHRQLSLKEMLAAVGLKDRMNFMEYSLTPAMSEGFVCLLYPDKPRHPRQKYLLTVKGSALYNELTKDASKLN
;
A
#
# COMPACT_ATOMS: atom_id res chain seq x y z
N MET A 1 -12.79 23.28 23.78
CA MET A 1 -12.98 21.82 23.96
C MET A 1 -13.35 21.27 22.59
N SER A 2 -12.36 20.73 21.88
CA SER A 2 -12.56 20.13 20.53
C SER A 2 -13.06 18.71 20.74
N GLN A 3 -14.29 18.45 20.30
CA GLN A 3 -14.84 17.11 20.21
C GLN A 3 -14.02 16.32 19.20
N LYS A 4 -13.27 15.32 19.65
CA LYS A 4 -12.77 14.24 18.83
C LYS A 4 -13.98 13.39 18.44
N GLU A 5 -14.63 13.74 17.35
CA GLU A 5 -15.70 12.91 16.76
C GLU A 5 -15.09 11.56 16.35
N GLY A 6 -15.55 10.53 17.05
CA GLY A 6 -15.74 9.14 16.63
C GLY A 6 -14.75 8.51 15.67
N TYR A 7 -13.44 8.69 15.86
CA TYR A 7 -12.46 7.84 15.20
C TYR A 7 -12.49 6.47 15.89
N ILE A 8 -13.02 5.45 15.21
CA ILE A 8 -12.86 4.07 15.68
C ILE A 8 -11.36 3.80 15.64
N ASN A 9 -10.78 3.57 16.80
CA ASN A 9 -9.36 3.24 16.89
C ASN A 9 -9.14 1.78 16.44
N PHE A 10 -9.09 1.56 15.14
CA PHE A 10 -8.80 0.24 14.58
C PHE A 10 -7.39 -0.27 14.99
N GLU A 11 -6.53 0.61 15.54
CA GLU A 11 -5.21 0.23 16.04
C GLU A 11 -5.31 -0.71 17.26
N GLU A 12 -6.36 -0.62 18.05
CA GLU A 12 -6.59 -1.55 19.18
C GLU A 12 -6.71 -2.98 18.67
N TYR A 13 -7.36 -3.21 17.54
CA TYR A 13 -7.49 -4.54 16.96
C TYR A 13 -6.18 -5.08 16.39
N SER A 14 -5.28 -4.21 15.93
CA SER A 14 -3.95 -4.62 15.46
C SER A 14 -3.02 -5.02 16.61
N GLN A 15 -3.26 -4.52 17.81
CA GLN A 15 -2.41 -4.77 18.98
C GLN A 15 -2.85 -5.97 19.85
N VAL A 16 -4.11 -6.38 19.79
CA VAL A 16 -4.72 -7.34 20.73
C VAL A 16 -4.84 -8.77 20.16
N GLY A 17 -4.09 -9.14 19.15
CA GLY A 17 -3.64 -10.52 19.05
C GLY A 17 -4.49 -11.55 18.32
N GLU A 18 -5.65 -11.24 17.74
CA GLU A 18 -6.33 -12.16 16.83
C GLU A 18 -6.04 -11.80 15.36
N PRO A 19 -5.21 -12.57 14.63
CA PRO A 19 -4.77 -12.22 13.26
C PRO A 19 -5.92 -11.92 12.30
N GLN A 20 -7.03 -12.65 12.41
CA GLN A 20 -8.21 -12.43 11.56
C GLN A 20 -8.93 -11.11 11.87
N LYS A 21 -9.01 -10.70 13.14
CA LYS A 21 -9.59 -9.41 13.52
C LYS A 21 -8.70 -8.26 13.05
N ALA A 22 -7.38 -8.39 13.21
CA ALA A 22 -6.41 -7.40 12.75
C ALA A 22 -6.49 -7.20 11.23
N GLU A 23 -6.60 -8.28 10.45
CA GLU A 23 -6.73 -8.20 8.99
C GLU A 23 -8.03 -7.51 8.56
N ARG A 24 -9.18 -7.84 9.20
CA ARG A 24 -10.45 -7.17 8.94
C ARG A 24 -10.41 -5.69 9.34
N ALA A 25 -9.84 -5.38 10.51
CA ALA A 25 -9.67 -4.02 10.98
C ALA A 25 -8.81 -3.18 10.02
N TYR A 26 -7.72 -3.73 9.52
CA TYR A 26 -6.91 -3.10 8.49
C TYR A 26 -7.71 -2.85 7.21
N ALA A 27 -8.46 -3.84 6.74
CA ALA A 27 -9.26 -3.70 5.53
C ALA A 27 -10.31 -2.57 5.65
N TRP A 28 -11.05 -2.52 6.76
CA TRP A 28 -12.03 -1.46 7.03
C TRP A 28 -11.38 -0.10 7.25
N SER A 29 -10.31 -0.02 8.05
CA SER A 29 -9.58 1.23 8.28
C SER A 29 -9.08 1.83 6.95
N THR A 30 -8.47 1.01 6.10
CA THR A 30 -8.00 1.43 4.78
C THR A 30 -9.16 1.88 3.89
N ALA A 31 -10.23 1.10 3.83
CA ALA A 31 -11.41 1.41 3.03
C ALA A 31 -12.06 2.74 3.41
N ILE A 32 -12.23 2.99 4.70
CA ILE A 32 -12.78 4.23 5.26
C ILE A 32 -11.83 5.40 4.98
N GLY A 33 -10.55 5.24 5.26
CA GLY A 33 -9.56 6.31 5.08
C GLY A 33 -9.38 6.72 3.62
N LEU A 34 -9.56 5.80 2.68
CA LEU A 34 -9.50 6.11 1.25
C LEU A 34 -10.64 7.01 0.75
N GLN A 35 -11.74 7.16 1.49
CA GLN A 35 -12.81 8.06 1.10
C GLN A 35 -12.36 9.54 1.16
N ALA A 36 -11.40 9.86 2.02
CA ALA A 36 -10.88 11.21 2.17
C ALA A 36 -10.18 11.75 0.90
N VAL A 37 -9.77 10.90 -0.06
CA VAL A 37 -9.18 11.37 -1.34
C VAL A 37 -10.15 12.17 -2.19
N ASP A 38 -11.43 11.92 -2.02
CA ASP A 38 -12.52 12.63 -2.72
C ASP A 38 -13.32 13.52 -1.75
N GLY A 39 -12.81 13.75 -0.53
CA GLY A 39 -13.42 14.60 0.49
C GLY A 39 -14.64 13.99 1.17
N LEU A 40 -14.87 12.70 0.98
CA LEU A 40 -16.03 12.00 1.51
C LEU A 40 -15.80 11.53 2.95
N THR A 41 -16.88 11.47 3.74
CA THR A 41 -16.90 10.94 5.10
C THR A 41 -17.94 9.83 5.23
N VAL A 42 -17.65 8.83 6.04
CA VAL A 42 -18.55 7.70 6.27
C VAL A 42 -19.55 7.98 7.39
N SER A 43 -20.69 7.30 7.36
CA SER A 43 -21.70 7.39 8.40
C SER A 43 -21.29 6.64 9.68
N GLN A 44 -21.95 6.95 10.80
CA GLN A 44 -21.80 6.17 12.04
C GLN A 44 -22.33 4.74 11.86
N TYR A 45 -23.42 4.58 11.07
CA TYR A 45 -23.97 3.24 10.79
C TYR A 45 -22.94 2.32 10.11
N LEU A 46 -22.14 2.83 9.17
CA LEU A 46 -21.04 2.05 8.58
C LEU A 46 -20.02 1.64 9.63
N LYS A 47 -19.60 2.58 10.50
CA LYS A 47 -18.60 2.32 11.53
C LYS A 47 -19.06 1.18 12.45
N ASP A 48 -20.30 1.24 12.91
CA ASP A 48 -20.88 0.21 13.78
C ASP A 48 -20.99 -1.14 13.06
N THR A 49 -21.36 -1.13 11.78
CA THR A 49 -21.41 -2.33 10.95
C THR A 49 -20.01 -2.93 10.70
N ALA A 50 -19.00 -2.08 10.50
CA ALA A 50 -17.61 -2.51 10.35
C ALA A 50 -17.10 -3.21 11.64
N VAL A 51 -17.39 -2.66 12.82
CA VAL A 51 -17.05 -3.29 14.10
C VAL A 51 -17.66 -4.69 14.22
N ARG A 52 -18.93 -4.86 13.90
CA ARG A 52 -19.59 -6.17 13.92
C ARG A 52 -18.92 -7.20 12.99
N ASN A 53 -18.47 -6.76 11.83
CA ASN A 53 -17.71 -7.62 10.92
C ASN A 53 -16.32 -7.94 11.47
N ILE A 54 -15.62 -6.97 12.06
CA ILE A 54 -14.30 -7.18 12.68
C ILE A 54 -14.41 -8.20 13.82
N GLU A 55 -15.41 -8.06 14.68
CA GLU A 55 -15.68 -9.00 15.79
C GLU A 55 -16.14 -10.40 15.31
N GLY A 56 -16.52 -10.54 14.04
CA GLY A 56 -16.96 -11.81 13.45
C GLY A 56 -18.43 -12.13 13.68
N GLU A 57 -19.22 -11.16 14.15
CA GLU A 57 -20.66 -11.32 14.31
C GLU A 57 -21.39 -11.47 12.97
N ILE A 58 -20.87 -10.80 11.95
CA ILE A 58 -21.40 -10.84 10.57
C ILE A 58 -20.27 -11.02 9.56
N SER A 59 -20.56 -11.63 8.42
CA SER A 59 -19.65 -11.73 7.29
C SER A 59 -19.53 -10.37 6.57
N ILE A 60 -18.51 -10.22 5.73
CA ILE A 60 -18.35 -9.00 4.91
C ILE A 60 -19.51 -8.81 3.91
N ASP A 61 -20.07 -9.90 3.39
CA ASP A 61 -21.21 -9.82 2.47
C ASP A 61 -22.50 -9.40 3.19
N GLU A 62 -22.72 -9.90 4.41
CA GLU A 62 -23.82 -9.42 5.26
C GLU A 62 -23.65 -7.94 5.62
N ALA A 63 -22.43 -7.50 5.95
CA ALA A 63 -22.17 -6.09 6.22
C ALA A 63 -22.51 -5.20 5.01
N ARG A 64 -22.12 -5.61 3.80
CA ARG A 64 -22.44 -4.89 2.55
C ARG A 64 -23.94 -4.83 2.28
N GLU A 65 -24.66 -5.92 2.50
CA GLU A 65 -26.12 -5.96 2.31
C GLU A 65 -26.86 -5.09 3.37
N LEU A 66 -26.39 -5.07 4.61
CA LEU A 66 -26.89 -4.19 5.65
C LEU A 66 -26.73 -2.71 5.27
N ILE A 67 -25.56 -2.32 4.77
CA ILE A 67 -25.29 -0.96 4.31
C ILE A 67 -26.24 -0.58 3.15
N LYS A 68 -26.38 -1.46 2.17
CA LYS A 68 -27.28 -1.27 1.03
C LYS A 68 -28.74 -1.09 1.48
N THR A 69 -29.23 -1.97 2.36
CA THR A 69 -30.58 -1.96 2.88
C THR A 69 -30.86 -0.71 3.71
N TYR A 70 -29.89 -0.26 4.53
CA TYR A 70 -29.99 0.97 5.31
C TYR A 70 -30.38 2.18 4.43
N TYR A 71 -29.66 2.38 3.31
CA TYR A 71 -29.95 3.50 2.40
C TYR A 71 -31.20 3.30 1.54
N GLN A 72 -31.65 2.07 1.32
CA GLN A 72 -32.91 1.79 0.63
C GLN A 72 -34.14 2.08 1.50
N THR A 73 -34.01 1.85 2.81
CA THR A 73 -35.12 2.00 3.76
C THR A 73 -35.15 3.36 4.47
N LYS A 74 -34.08 4.15 4.35
CA LYS A 74 -33.97 5.46 4.98
C LYS A 74 -34.98 6.44 4.35
N THR A 75 -36.01 6.82 5.12
CA THR A 75 -37.07 7.71 4.69
C THR A 75 -36.72 9.20 4.83
N ASN A 76 -36.00 9.56 5.89
CA ASN A 76 -35.57 10.93 6.15
C ASN A 76 -34.14 11.10 5.64
N ARG A 77 -33.97 11.82 4.52
CA ARG A 77 -32.66 12.08 3.93
C ARG A 77 -32.15 13.45 4.36
N GLU A 78 -30.86 13.44 4.76
CA GLU A 78 -30.08 14.64 5.05
C GLU A 78 -29.35 15.14 3.80
N PRO A 79 -28.92 16.41 3.74
CA PRO A 79 -28.27 16.97 2.56
C PRO A 79 -26.98 16.23 2.12
N ASP A 80 -26.26 15.62 3.07
CA ASP A 80 -25.00 14.89 2.83
C ASP A 80 -25.19 13.36 2.69
N ASP A 81 -26.44 12.87 2.67
CA ASP A 81 -26.73 11.43 2.61
C ASP A 81 -26.26 10.76 1.32
N GLU A 82 -26.24 11.49 0.20
CA GLU A 82 -25.75 10.94 -1.06
C GLU A 82 -24.25 10.70 -1.00
N GLU A 83 -23.49 11.63 -0.45
CA GLU A 83 -22.04 11.50 -0.24
C GLU A 83 -21.71 10.40 0.77
N LYS A 84 -22.43 10.34 1.90
CA LYS A 84 -22.31 9.28 2.90
C LYS A 84 -22.67 7.91 2.33
N GLN A 85 -23.72 7.83 1.51
CA GLN A 85 -24.13 6.59 0.85
C GLN A 85 -23.05 6.09 -0.12
N GLU A 86 -22.43 6.98 -0.89
CA GLU A 86 -21.30 6.63 -1.73
C GLU A 86 -20.14 6.10 -0.87
N ALA A 87 -19.70 6.89 0.12
CA ALA A 87 -18.59 6.56 0.99
C ALA A 87 -18.79 5.21 1.69
N ASP A 88 -19.98 4.95 2.21
CA ASP A 88 -20.31 3.73 2.93
C ASP A 88 -20.29 2.49 2.03
N LYS A 89 -20.96 2.57 0.88
CA LYS A 89 -20.98 1.46 -0.09
C LYS A 89 -19.58 1.15 -0.62
N VAL A 90 -18.85 2.19 -1.02
CA VAL A 90 -17.48 2.06 -1.52
C VAL A 90 -16.55 1.48 -0.45
N SER A 91 -16.70 1.90 0.82
CA SER A 91 -15.90 1.34 1.92
C SER A 91 -16.16 -0.16 2.11
N GLY A 92 -17.42 -0.60 2.11
CA GLY A 92 -17.74 -2.03 2.20
C GLY A 92 -17.17 -2.85 1.03
N ASN A 93 -17.23 -2.29 -0.17
CA ASN A 93 -16.70 -2.93 -1.38
C ASN A 93 -15.16 -3.02 -1.35
N ILE A 94 -14.47 -1.95 -0.94
CA ILE A 94 -13.00 -1.93 -0.79
C ILE A 94 -12.56 -2.91 0.30
N ALA A 95 -13.22 -2.90 1.47
CA ALA A 95 -12.88 -3.80 2.56
C ALA A 95 -12.93 -5.27 2.12
N LYS A 96 -13.96 -5.67 1.35
CA LYS A 96 -14.05 -7.01 0.75
C LYS A 96 -12.85 -7.32 -0.14
N ILE A 97 -12.50 -6.44 -1.09
CA ILE A 97 -11.38 -6.67 -2.01
C ILE A 97 -10.04 -6.79 -1.27
N ILE A 98 -9.82 -5.95 -0.26
CA ILE A 98 -8.57 -5.99 0.53
C ILE A 98 -8.46 -7.29 1.34
N ALA A 99 -9.57 -7.80 1.88
CA ALA A 99 -9.62 -9.05 2.64
C ALA A 99 -9.44 -10.31 1.76
N GLU A 100 -9.78 -10.25 0.48
CA GLU A 100 -9.56 -11.36 -0.45
C GLU A 100 -8.07 -11.62 -0.66
N GLN A 101 -7.65 -12.90 -0.65
CA GLN A 101 -6.23 -13.27 -0.87
C GLN A 101 -5.86 -13.34 -2.34
N SER A 102 -6.82 -13.64 -3.23
CA SER A 102 -6.57 -13.79 -4.66
C SER A 102 -6.21 -12.45 -5.32
N PHE A 103 -5.19 -12.48 -6.16
CA PHE A 103 -4.78 -11.35 -6.98
C PHE A 103 -4.10 -11.84 -8.26
N SER A 104 -4.43 -11.22 -9.38
CA SER A 104 -3.76 -11.42 -10.66
C SER A 104 -3.30 -10.06 -11.19
N PHE A 105 -2.01 -9.92 -11.43
CA PHE A 105 -1.44 -8.68 -11.94
C PHE A 105 -1.79 -8.52 -13.43
N SER A 106 -2.86 -7.79 -13.72
CA SER A 106 -3.35 -7.60 -15.09
C SER A 106 -4.27 -6.38 -15.22
N VAL A 107 -4.39 -5.84 -16.45
CA VAL A 107 -5.35 -4.78 -16.79
C VAL A 107 -6.80 -5.20 -16.51
N PRO A 108 -7.25 -6.42 -16.86
CA PRO A 108 -8.59 -6.88 -16.48
C PRO A 108 -8.84 -6.83 -14.96
N THR A 109 -7.84 -7.14 -14.13
CA THR A 109 -7.97 -7.05 -12.68
C THR A 109 -8.13 -5.60 -12.21
N LEU A 110 -7.37 -4.65 -12.76
CA LEU A 110 -7.54 -3.22 -12.44
C LEU A 110 -8.95 -2.74 -12.78
N ILE A 111 -9.46 -3.11 -13.96
CA ILE A 111 -10.82 -2.78 -14.41
C ILE A 111 -11.86 -3.46 -13.52
N SER A 112 -11.64 -4.72 -13.13
CA SER A 112 -12.51 -5.47 -12.22
C SER A 112 -12.54 -4.82 -10.82
N PHE A 113 -11.41 -4.36 -10.31
CA PHE A 113 -11.38 -3.63 -9.04
C PHE A 113 -12.22 -2.37 -9.11
N HIS A 114 -12.06 -1.54 -10.15
CA HIS A 114 -12.92 -0.37 -10.31
C HIS A 114 -14.40 -0.75 -10.38
N ARG A 115 -14.76 -1.81 -11.11
CA ARG A 115 -16.15 -2.30 -11.19
C ARG A 115 -16.69 -2.66 -9.82
N HIS A 116 -15.97 -3.48 -9.06
CA HIS A 116 -16.42 -3.95 -7.75
C HIS A 116 -16.40 -2.86 -6.68
N ILE A 117 -15.39 -1.96 -6.68
CA ILE A 117 -15.31 -0.82 -5.76
C ILE A 117 -16.56 0.07 -5.89
N PHE A 118 -16.99 0.35 -7.13
CA PHE A 118 -18.07 1.28 -7.41
C PHE A 118 -19.39 0.61 -7.80
N GLU A 119 -19.51 -0.70 -7.55
CA GLU A 119 -20.75 -1.44 -7.74
C GLU A 119 -21.89 -0.83 -6.92
N GLY A 120 -23.01 -0.55 -7.60
CA GLY A 120 -24.18 0.08 -6.95
C GLY A 120 -24.01 1.56 -6.60
N VAL A 121 -22.92 2.19 -7.09
CA VAL A 121 -22.63 3.63 -6.94
C VAL A 121 -22.58 4.31 -8.32
N PHE A 122 -21.68 3.86 -9.19
CA PHE A 122 -21.56 4.43 -10.54
C PHE A 122 -22.14 3.49 -11.61
N LYS A 123 -22.98 4.04 -12.50
CA LYS A 123 -23.49 3.27 -13.65
C LYS A 123 -22.38 2.80 -14.60
N HIS A 124 -21.27 3.54 -14.64
CA HIS A 124 -20.11 3.27 -15.49
C HIS A 124 -18.97 2.53 -14.74
N ALA A 125 -19.28 1.88 -13.63
CA ALA A 125 -18.27 1.13 -12.88
C ALA A 125 -17.61 0.05 -13.76
N GLY A 126 -16.26 0.07 -13.85
CA GLY A 126 -15.49 -0.83 -14.70
C GLY A 126 -15.43 -0.43 -16.18
N GLU A 127 -15.90 0.75 -16.57
CA GLU A 127 -15.79 1.25 -17.93
C GLU A 127 -14.67 2.27 -18.05
N LEU A 128 -13.84 2.13 -19.09
CA LEU A 128 -12.86 3.15 -19.45
C LEU A 128 -13.58 4.41 -19.95
N ARG A 129 -13.09 5.59 -19.58
CA ARG A 129 -13.69 6.85 -20.01
C ARG A 129 -13.56 7.02 -21.53
N PRO A 130 -14.63 7.48 -22.22
CA PRO A 130 -14.62 7.70 -23.66
C PRO A 130 -14.19 9.11 -24.08
N TYR A 131 -13.73 9.97 -23.16
CA TYR A 131 -13.37 11.36 -23.41
C TYR A 131 -12.12 11.75 -22.61
N ASP A 132 -11.43 12.78 -23.09
CA ASP A 132 -10.28 13.34 -22.38
C ASP A 132 -10.74 14.20 -21.21
N ILE A 133 -9.92 14.23 -20.15
CA ILE A 133 -10.25 14.92 -18.90
C ILE A 133 -9.20 15.94 -18.51
N THR A 134 -9.64 16.93 -17.77
CA THR A 134 -8.81 17.93 -17.08
C THR A 134 -9.36 18.10 -15.67
N LYS A 135 -8.50 18.03 -14.66
CA LYS A 135 -8.89 18.22 -13.26
C LYS A 135 -8.01 19.29 -12.62
N LYS A 136 -8.64 20.24 -11.95
CA LYS A 136 -7.90 21.26 -11.16
C LYS A 136 -7.38 20.60 -9.90
N GLU A 137 -6.06 20.67 -9.69
CA GLU A 137 -5.41 20.05 -8.55
C GLU A 137 -4.97 21.10 -7.51
N TRP A 138 -5.32 20.84 -6.25
CA TRP A 138 -5.03 21.77 -5.15
C TRP A 138 -3.53 22.05 -4.99
N VAL A 139 -2.68 21.00 -5.00
CA VAL A 139 -1.22 21.14 -4.86
C VAL A 139 -0.58 21.87 -6.04
N LEU A 140 -1.27 21.94 -7.18
CA LEU A 140 -0.85 22.67 -8.37
C LEU A 140 -1.47 24.08 -8.44
N ARG A 141 -2.15 24.52 -7.37
CA ARG A 141 -2.87 25.82 -7.32
C ARG A 141 -3.86 26.01 -8.46
N GLY A 142 -4.60 24.94 -8.77
CA GLY A 142 -5.63 24.91 -9.80
C GLY A 142 -5.15 24.57 -11.22
N ASP A 143 -3.84 24.28 -11.39
CA ASP A 143 -3.33 23.69 -12.62
C ASP A 143 -3.66 22.17 -12.66
N THR A 144 -3.37 21.51 -13.78
CA THR A 144 -3.75 20.12 -14.05
C THR A 144 -2.56 19.24 -14.42
N VAL A 145 -2.67 17.96 -14.16
CA VAL A 145 -1.77 16.94 -14.73
C VAL A 145 -2.21 16.64 -16.17
N LEU A 146 -1.25 16.31 -17.02
CA LEU A 146 -1.54 15.78 -18.35
C LEU A 146 -1.90 14.30 -18.21
N TYR A 147 -3.19 13.98 -18.31
CA TYR A 147 -3.71 12.61 -18.26
C TYR A 147 -3.62 11.89 -19.60
N GLY A 148 -3.70 10.57 -19.60
CA GLY A 148 -3.74 9.75 -20.82
C GLY A 148 -4.90 10.14 -21.75
N ARG A 149 -4.71 10.02 -23.07
CA ARG A 149 -5.78 10.26 -24.05
C ARG A 149 -6.80 9.12 -24.00
N SER A 150 -8.08 9.44 -24.13
CA SER A 150 -9.18 8.47 -24.00
C SER A 150 -9.08 7.31 -25.00
N GLN A 151 -8.59 7.56 -26.20
CA GLN A 151 -8.39 6.56 -27.26
C GLN A 151 -7.25 5.56 -26.97
N ASP A 152 -6.28 5.94 -26.12
CA ASP A 152 -5.05 5.18 -25.90
C ASP A 152 -5.03 4.44 -24.53
N LEU A 153 -6.07 4.63 -23.68
CA LEU A 153 -6.07 4.19 -22.29
C LEU A 153 -5.74 2.71 -22.10
N ARG A 154 -6.38 1.83 -22.89
CA ARG A 154 -6.16 0.39 -22.78
C ARG A 154 -4.73 0.03 -23.19
N MET A 155 -4.26 0.57 -24.29
CA MET A 155 -2.90 0.32 -24.80
C MET A 155 -1.84 0.82 -23.82
N ALA A 156 -2.05 2.00 -23.22
CA ALA A 156 -1.14 2.55 -22.21
C ALA A 156 -1.09 1.68 -20.95
N LEU A 157 -2.25 1.20 -20.45
CA LEU A 157 -2.32 0.28 -19.32
C LEU A 157 -1.62 -1.05 -19.62
N GLU A 158 -1.87 -1.63 -20.81
CA GLU A 158 -1.25 -2.90 -21.23
C GLU A 158 0.27 -2.75 -21.35
N TYR A 159 0.73 -1.63 -21.91
CA TYR A 159 2.16 -1.33 -22.02
C TYR A 159 2.83 -1.20 -20.65
N ASP A 160 2.32 -0.35 -19.77
CA ASP A 160 2.93 -0.12 -18.46
C ASP A 160 2.93 -1.38 -17.59
N MET A 161 1.84 -2.17 -17.61
CA MET A 161 1.78 -3.43 -16.87
C MET A 161 2.69 -4.51 -17.47
N GLU A 162 2.92 -4.52 -18.78
CA GLU A 162 3.86 -5.45 -19.38
C GLU A 162 5.31 -5.07 -19.07
N GLN A 163 5.65 -3.77 -19.08
CA GLN A 163 6.97 -3.30 -18.63
C GLN A 163 7.23 -3.71 -17.17
N GLU A 164 6.24 -3.55 -16.29
CA GLU A 164 6.36 -3.95 -14.89
C GLU A 164 6.50 -5.46 -14.73
N ARG A 165 5.75 -6.26 -15.51
CA ARG A 165 5.85 -7.73 -15.46
C ARG A 165 7.22 -8.24 -15.87
N GLN A 166 7.87 -7.55 -16.82
CA GLN A 166 9.20 -7.89 -17.32
C GLN A 166 10.34 -7.26 -16.51
N PHE A 167 10.00 -6.40 -15.56
CA PHE A 167 11.01 -5.69 -14.77
C PHE A 167 11.75 -6.65 -13.83
N ASP A 168 13.09 -6.58 -13.87
CA ASP A 168 13.96 -7.41 -13.03
C ASP A 168 14.32 -6.70 -11.73
N TYR A 169 13.73 -7.17 -10.65
CA TYR A 169 14.00 -6.71 -9.29
C TYR A 169 15.24 -7.35 -8.64
N SER A 170 15.86 -8.37 -9.25
CA SER A 170 16.83 -9.24 -8.59
C SER A 170 18.10 -8.52 -8.09
N GLY A 171 18.54 -7.46 -8.79
CA GLY A 171 19.75 -6.71 -8.42
C GLY A 171 19.50 -5.48 -7.54
N LEU A 172 18.25 -5.17 -7.20
CA LEU A 172 17.88 -3.91 -6.57
C LEU A 172 17.96 -3.97 -5.04
N ASN A 173 18.39 -2.85 -4.44
CA ASN A 173 18.20 -2.59 -3.00
C ASN A 173 16.82 -1.92 -2.77
N MET A 174 16.44 -1.76 -1.48
CA MET A 174 15.14 -1.19 -1.14
C MET A 174 14.94 0.24 -1.64
N ASP A 175 15.97 1.08 -1.69
CA ASP A 175 15.86 2.44 -2.23
C ASP A 175 15.46 2.41 -3.71
N GLN A 176 16.11 1.55 -4.49
CA GLN A 176 15.83 1.37 -5.91
C GLN A 176 14.45 0.72 -6.15
N VAL A 177 14.05 -0.21 -5.28
CA VAL A 177 12.70 -0.80 -5.32
C VAL A 177 11.64 0.28 -5.07
N VAL A 178 11.83 1.12 -4.07
CA VAL A 178 10.91 2.23 -3.76
C VAL A 178 10.82 3.24 -4.90
N GLU A 179 11.96 3.65 -5.48
CA GLU A 179 12.02 4.55 -6.63
C GLU A 179 11.24 3.97 -7.82
N HIS A 180 11.48 2.70 -8.14
CA HIS A 180 10.79 2.02 -9.23
C HIS A 180 9.28 1.91 -8.98
N LEU A 181 8.86 1.49 -7.78
CA LEU A 181 7.44 1.39 -7.40
C LEU A 181 6.74 2.75 -7.47
N ALA A 182 7.39 3.82 -7.01
CA ALA A 182 6.85 5.17 -7.10
C ALA A 182 6.63 5.58 -8.55
N LYS A 183 7.57 5.27 -9.44
CA LYS A 183 7.45 5.52 -10.87
C LYS A 183 6.32 4.71 -11.52
N PHE A 184 6.27 3.41 -11.26
CA PHE A 184 5.23 2.52 -11.80
C PHE A 184 3.83 2.94 -11.35
N VAL A 185 3.61 3.08 -10.03
CA VAL A 185 2.30 3.44 -9.48
C VAL A 185 1.83 4.82 -9.95
N SER A 186 2.75 5.80 -10.04
CA SER A 186 2.41 7.12 -10.56
C SER A 186 2.06 7.09 -12.06
N GLY A 187 2.73 6.24 -12.85
CA GLY A 187 2.43 6.02 -14.28
C GLY A 187 1.02 5.47 -14.49
N ILE A 188 0.67 4.38 -13.79
CA ILE A 188 -0.69 3.80 -13.83
C ILE A 188 -1.74 4.84 -13.43
N TRP A 189 -1.50 5.62 -12.37
CA TRP A 189 -2.43 6.67 -11.96
C TRP A 189 -2.53 7.79 -13.00
N GLN A 190 -1.45 8.18 -13.68
CA GLN A 190 -1.44 9.23 -14.71
C GLN A 190 -2.31 8.87 -15.93
N ILE A 191 -2.38 7.60 -16.30
CA ILE A 191 -3.28 7.14 -17.36
C ILE A 191 -4.71 7.55 -17.05
N HIS A 192 -5.11 7.50 -15.77
CA HIS A 192 -6.42 7.95 -15.26
C HIS A 192 -7.59 7.37 -16.07
N PRO A 193 -7.70 6.03 -16.12
CA PRO A 193 -8.53 5.36 -17.11
C PRO A 193 -10.03 5.50 -16.88
N PHE A 194 -10.48 5.86 -15.69
CA PHE A 194 -11.88 5.92 -15.32
C PHE A 194 -12.38 7.38 -15.23
N ARG A 195 -13.70 7.56 -15.28
CA ARG A 195 -14.32 8.88 -15.13
C ARG A 195 -14.12 9.44 -13.73
N GLU A 196 -14.34 8.58 -12.72
CA GLU A 196 -14.17 8.88 -11.29
C GLU A 196 -13.45 7.72 -10.59
N GLY A 197 -13.03 7.88 -9.32
CA GLY A 197 -12.51 6.81 -8.47
C GLY A 197 -11.10 6.29 -8.82
N ASN A 198 -10.35 6.97 -9.70
CA ASN A 198 -9.03 6.50 -10.13
C ASN A 198 -8.05 6.35 -8.96
N THR A 199 -8.00 7.29 -8.03
CA THR A 199 -7.06 7.22 -6.89
C THR A 199 -7.41 6.07 -5.94
N ARG A 200 -8.69 5.88 -5.61
CA ARG A 200 -9.15 4.77 -4.76
C ARG A 200 -8.82 3.43 -5.40
N THR A 201 -9.08 3.28 -6.71
CA THR A 201 -8.74 2.06 -7.47
C THR A 201 -7.24 1.81 -7.52
N THR A 202 -6.43 2.85 -7.79
CA THR A 202 -4.97 2.74 -7.81
C THR A 202 -4.43 2.33 -6.45
N ALA A 203 -4.94 2.91 -5.35
CA ALA A 203 -4.51 2.55 -4.00
C ALA A 203 -4.80 1.07 -3.68
N VAL A 204 -6.02 0.59 -3.95
CA VAL A 204 -6.39 -0.82 -3.74
C VAL A 204 -5.55 -1.75 -4.60
N PHE A 205 -5.36 -1.41 -5.88
CA PHE A 205 -4.50 -2.20 -6.77
C PHE A 205 -3.06 -2.24 -6.27
N THR A 206 -2.52 -1.10 -5.82
CA THR A 206 -1.16 -1.01 -5.25
C THR A 206 -1.01 -1.89 -4.01
N ILE A 207 -1.97 -1.86 -3.08
CA ILE A 207 -1.94 -2.72 -1.88
C ILE A 207 -1.88 -4.19 -2.27
N LYS A 208 -2.73 -4.62 -3.19
CA LYS A 208 -2.77 -6.03 -3.65
C LYS A 208 -1.50 -6.41 -4.40
N TYR A 209 -0.99 -5.51 -5.24
CA TYR A 209 0.26 -5.72 -5.96
C TYR A 209 1.45 -5.86 -5.00
N LEU A 210 1.62 -4.93 -4.06
CA LEU A 210 2.71 -4.99 -3.09
C LEU A 210 2.67 -6.28 -2.26
N ARG A 211 1.49 -6.72 -1.84
CA ARG A 211 1.33 -8.01 -1.15
C ARG A 211 1.75 -9.18 -2.04
N SER A 212 1.41 -9.15 -3.33
CA SER A 212 1.76 -10.23 -4.27
C SER A 212 3.26 -10.37 -4.52
N ILE A 213 4.03 -9.30 -4.30
CA ILE A 213 5.50 -9.29 -4.41
C ILE A 213 6.20 -9.39 -3.05
N GLY A 214 5.47 -9.74 -1.99
CA GLY A 214 5.99 -10.14 -0.69
C GLY A 214 5.98 -9.07 0.40
N PHE A 215 5.53 -7.85 0.13
CA PHE A 215 5.48 -6.80 1.15
C PHE A 215 4.25 -6.94 2.03
N ASP A 216 4.46 -6.79 3.34
CA ASP A 216 3.36 -6.57 4.27
C ASP A 216 2.91 -5.11 4.21
N VAL A 217 1.62 -4.90 3.92
CA VAL A 217 1.02 -3.58 3.78
C VAL A 217 -0.12 -3.47 4.79
N THR A 218 0.24 -3.42 6.08
CA THR A 218 -0.72 -3.44 7.21
C THR A 218 -0.61 -2.22 8.13
N ASN A 219 0.29 -1.28 7.86
CA ASN A 219 0.61 -0.17 8.77
C ASN A 219 -0.31 1.06 8.67
N HIS A 220 -1.56 0.91 8.29
CA HIS A 220 -2.58 1.98 8.22
C HIS A 220 -2.20 3.25 7.43
N LEU A 221 -1.10 3.25 6.68
CA LEU A 221 -0.59 4.45 6.02
C LEU A 221 -1.57 4.97 4.96
N PHE A 222 -2.19 4.06 4.21
CA PHE A 222 -3.22 4.44 3.25
C PHE A 222 -4.47 5.03 3.91
N SER A 223 -4.83 4.59 5.11
CA SER A 223 -5.97 5.16 5.82
C SER A 223 -5.69 6.54 6.39
N MET A 224 -4.50 6.75 6.94
CA MET A 224 -4.13 8.00 7.61
C MET A 224 -3.66 9.08 6.64
N HIS A 225 -3.08 8.69 5.52
CA HIS A 225 -2.41 9.58 4.58
C HIS A 225 -2.91 9.42 3.13
N SER A 226 -4.17 9.03 2.93
CA SER A 226 -4.78 8.86 1.61
C SER A 226 -4.76 10.14 0.77
N TRP A 227 -5.02 11.30 1.39
CA TRP A 227 -4.92 12.61 0.75
C TRP A 227 -3.48 12.97 0.38
N TYR A 228 -2.50 12.59 1.23
CA TYR A 228 -1.09 12.75 0.89
C TYR A 228 -0.71 11.88 -0.30
N PHE A 229 -1.09 10.60 -0.30
CA PHE A 229 -0.86 9.68 -1.42
C PHE A 229 -1.38 10.24 -2.74
N ARG A 230 -2.64 10.75 -2.75
CA ARG A 230 -3.22 11.39 -3.94
C ARG A 230 -2.38 12.58 -4.42
N ASN A 231 -2.01 13.48 -3.52
CA ASN A 231 -1.24 14.67 -3.88
C ASN A 231 0.19 14.33 -4.32
N ALA A 232 0.79 13.29 -3.75
CA ALA A 232 2.09 12.78 -4.18
C ALA A 232 2.05 12.21 -5.61
N LEU A 233 0.98 11.50 -5.99
CA LEU A 233 0.74 11.07 -7.36
C LEU A 233 0.60 12.25 -8.34
N VAL A 234 -0.09 13.31 -7.92
CA VAL A 234 -0.18 14.56 -8.71
C VAL A 234 1.20 15.16 -8.94
N ARG A 235 2.01 15.30 -7.86
CA ARG A 235 3.36 15.89 -7.95
C ARG A 235 4.32 15.06 -8.78
N ALA A 236 4.24 13.74 -8.70
CA ALA A 236 5.06 12.82 -9.49
C ALA A 236 4.81 12.97 -11.00
N ASN A 237 3.63 13.45 -11.40
CA ASN A 237 3.20 13.52 -12.80
C ASN A 237 3.08 14.95 -13.35
N TYR A 238 3.26 15.98 -12.51
CA TYR A 238 3.14 17.36 -12.95
C TYR A 238 4.48 17.94 -13.38
N GLN A 239 4.51 18.52 -14.57
CA GLN A 239 5.63 19.29 -15.10
C GLN A 239 5.11 20.56 -15.79
N ASN A 240 5.76 21.70 -15.50
CA ASN A 240 5.51 22.96 -16.19
C ASN A 240 6.81 23.71 -16.37
N ILE A 241 7.42 23.56 -17.55
CA ILE A 241 8.74 24.14 -17.86
C ILE A 241 8.70 25.67 -17.78
N ALA A 242 7.61 26.30 -18.24
CA ALA A 242 7.46 27.75 -18.20
C ALA A 242 7.41 28.33 -16.76
N LYS A 243 6.95 27.52 -15.81
CA LYS A 243 6.95 27.88 -14.37
C LYS A 243 8.17 27.33 -13.62
N GLY A 244 9.14 26.70 -14.29
CA GLY A 244 10.30 26.08 -13.67
C GLY A 244 9.99 24.86 -12.80
N VAL A 245 8.82 24.22 -12.99
CA VAL A 245 8.37 23.09 -12.17
C VAL A 245 8.66 21.79 -12.88
N GLN A 246 9.44 20.92 -12.23
CA GLN A 246 9.72 19.55 -12.69
C GLN A 246 8.81 18.54 -11.99
N ARG A 247 8.69 17.34 -12.58
CA ARG A 247 8.11 16.17 -11.91
C ARG A 247 8.88 15.89 -10.62
N ASP A 248 8.16 15.49 -9.59
CA ASP A 248 8.77 15.26 -8.27
C ASP A 248 8.18 14.00 -7.63
N THR A 249 8.92 12.90 -7.72
CA THR A 249 8.54 11.58 -7.17
C THR A 249 8.88 11.44 -5.69
N ARG A 250 9.74 12.32 -5.12
CA ARG A 250 10.24 12.21 -3.73
C ARG A 250 9.12 12.07 -2.70
N PHE A 251 8.00 12.75 -2.88
CA PHE A 251 6.86 12.66 -1.95
C PHE A 251 6.22 11.27 -1.98
N LEU A 252 6.10 10.66 -3.16
CA LEU A 252 5.58 9.31 -3.29
C LEU A 252 6.59 8.27 -2.79
N GLU A 253 7.88 8.49 -3.02
CA GLU A 253 8.95 7.68 -2.46
C GLU A 253 8.95 7.74 -0.93
N GLN A 254 8.79 8.91 -0.30
CA GLN A 254 8.65 9.05 1.16
C GLN A 254 7.45 8.26 1.70
N PHE A 255 6.33 8.28 0.98
CA PHE A 255 5.17 7.47 1.33
C PHE A 255 5.52 5.97 1.30
N PHE A 256 6.15 5.49 0.23
CA PHE A 256 6.55 4.08 0.12
C PHE A 256 7.66 3.69 1.09
N ARG A 257 8.60 4.58 1.42
CA ARG A 257 9.60 4.35 2.47
C ARG A 257 8.94 4.12 3.83
N ASN A 258 7.98 4.97 4.19
CA ASN A 258 7.23 4.77 5.42
C ASN A 258 6.41 3.46 5.37
N LEU A 259 5.81 3.14 4.22
CA LEU A 259 4.98 1.96 4.03
C LEU A 259 5.79 0.65 4.09
N LEU A 260 6.90 0.58 3.38
CA LEU A 260 7.62 -0.66 3.10
C LEU A 260 8.87 -0.83 3.97
N MET A 261 9.47 0.28 4.43
CA MET A 261 10.71 0.27 5.20
C MET A 261 10.50 0.66 6.67
N GLY A 262 9.28 1.11 7.04
CA GLY A 262 8.97 1.56 8.40
C GLY A 262 9.64 2.87 8.78
N GLU A 263 10.12 3.63 7.80
CA GLU A 263 10.63 4.97 8.04
C GLU A 263 9.52 5.89 8.56
N ARG A 264 9.91 7.00 9.16
CA ARG A 264 8.99 7.99 9.75
C ARG A 264 9.16 9.36 9.08
N ASN A 265 9.18 9.36 7.73
CA ASN A 265 9.19 10.62 6.99
C ASN A 265 7.92 11.41 7.28
N GLU A 266 8.05 12.72 7.40
CA GLU A 266 6.92 13.60 7.65
C GLU A 266 6.08 13.78 6.38
N LEU A 267 4.84 13.28 6.39
CA LEU A 267 3.92 13.31 5.26
C LEU A 267 2.99 14.54 5.34
N ARG A 268 3.46 15.70 4.89
CA ARG A 268 2.68 16.95 4.92
C ARG A 268 2.32 17.43 3.52
N ASN A 269 1.03 17.55 3.25
CA ASN A 269 0.51 18.03 1.97
C ASN A 269 1.01 19.43 1.57
N ARG A 270 1.24 20.32 2.54
CA ARG A 270 1.72 21.69 2.28
C ARG A 270 3.08 21.73 1.58
N TYR A 271 3.93 20.72 1.78
CA TYR A 271 5.26 20.66 1.15
C TYR A 271 5.19 20.33 -0.35
N MET A 272 4.06 19.84 -0.81
CA MET A 272 3.80 19.52 -2.22
C MET A 272 3.27 20.70 -3.04
N LEU A 273 2.92 21.84 -2.40
CA LEU A 273 2.42 23.01 -3.10
C LEU A 273 3.45 23.54 -4.09
N VAL A 274 3.02 23.73 -5.33
CA VAL A 274 3.83 24.38 -6.36
C VAL A 274 3.85 25.88 -6.13
N ASN A 275 5.05 26.47 -6.07
CA ASN A 275 5.24 27.91 -5.80
C ASN A 275 4.42 28.38 -4.58
N PRO A 276 4.69 27.81 -3.39
CA PRO A 276 3.96 28.20 -2.19
C PRO A 276 4.13 29.70 -1.91
N PRO A 277 3.19 30.37 -1.23
CA PRO A 277 3.42 31.68 -0.65
C PRO A 277 4.67 31.64 0.26
N GLU A 278 5.40 32.75 0.38
CA GLU A 278 6.63 32.84 1.20
C GLU A 278 6.44 32.31 2.63
N GLU A 279 5.28 32.55 3.23
CA GLU A 279 4.88 32.09 4.56
C GLU A 279 4.80 30.56 4.71
N LEU A 280 4.65 29.83 3.59
CA LEU A 280 4.54 28.37 3.52
C LEU A 280 5.73 27.71 2.82
N ALA A 281 6.71 28.50 2.36
CA ALA A 281 7.90 27.96 1.73
C ALA A 281 8.71 27.15 2.77
N VAL A 282 9.06 25.92 2.41
CA VAL A 282 9.96 25.11 3.23
C VAL A 282 11.33 25.79 3.20
N PRO A 283 12.00 26.01 4.36
CA PRO A 283 13.39 26.43 4.35
C PRO A 283 14.18 25.42 3.50
N ALA A 284 14.93 25.92 2.53
CA ALA A 284 15.81 25.05 1.74
C ALA A 284 16.66 24.24 2.71
N SER A 285 16.55 22.90 2.66
CA SER A 285 17.35 22.02 3.49
C SER A 285 18.81 22.26 3.15
N THR A 286 19.49 22.91 4.05
CA THR A 286 20.93 23.10 4.00
C THR A 286 21.57 21.74 4.21
N THR A 287 22.07 21.15 3.13
CA THR A 287 23.06 20.08 3.21
C THR A 287 24.35 20.68 3.76
N ALA A 288 24.55 20.53 5.04
CA ALA A 288 25.87 20.78 5.65
C ALA A 288 26.04 19.80 6.81
N SER A 289 27.05 19.01 6.65
CA SER A 289 27.63 18.08 7.60
C SER A 289 28.16 18.76 8.87
N THR A 290 27.80 18.17 10.03
CA THR A 290 28.55 17.90 11.31
C THR A 290 29.48 18.97 11.91
N PRO A 291 29.85 18.96 13.23
CA PRO A 291 29.52 18.06 14.33
C PRO A 291 29.21 18.71 15.71
N ALA A 292 28.67 17.88 16.58
CA ALA A 292 28.80 17.76 18.05
C ALA A 292 28.98 18.99 18.97
N SER A 293 28.10 19.09 19.94
CA SER A 293 28.45 19.09 21.39
C SER A 293 27.20 19.08 22.26
N THR A 294 27.13 18.13 23.17
CA THR A 294 26.30 18.06 24.37
C THR A 294 26.76 19.12 25.41
N PRO A 295 25.94 19.60 26.42
CA PRO A 295 25.49 18.68 27.45
C PRO A 295 24.16 19.00 28.21
N ALA A 296 23.71 17.98 28.94
CA ALA A 296 23.13 17.96 30.29
C ALA A 296 21.63 18.15 30.48
N SER A 297 20.97 17.01 30.71
CA SER A 297 20.25 16.56 31.93
C SER A 297 19.06 17.37 32.47
N THR A 298 17.90 16.71 32.53
CA THR A 298 17.25 16.31 33.79
C THR A 298 16.15 15.28 33.54
N PRO A 299 15.86 14.34 34.46
CA PRO A 299 15.08 13.13 34.24
C PRO A 299 13.62 13.34 34.53
N SER A 300 12.72 12.73 33.76
CA SER A 300 11.37 12.45 34.18
C SER A 300 11.04 10.97 33.93
N ASN A 301 10.71 10.30 34.99
CA ASN A 301 10.25 8.92 35.07
C ASN A 301 8.97 8.71 34.26
N THR A 302 9.00 7.76 33.33
CA THR A 302 7.81 7.12 32.78
C THR A 302 8.08 5.61 32.68
N PRO A 303 7.13 4.73 33.00
CA PRO A 303 7.39 3.33 33.23
C PRO A 303 7.71 2.57 31.94
N ALA A 304 8.53 1.54 32.11
CA ALA A 304 9.04 0.65 31.08
C ALA A 304 7.94 0.10 30.16
N SER A 305 7.97 0.51 28.92
CA SER A 305 7.30 -0.19 27.84
C SER A 305 8.19 -1.32 27.35
N THR A 306 7.60 -2.49 27.20
CA THR A 306 8.12 -3.72 26.59
C THR A 306 8.95 -3.41 25.33
N PRO A 307 10.05 -4.13 25.05
CA PRO A 307 10.86 -3.88 23.88
C PRO A 307 10.09 -4.23 22.61
N SER A 308 9.58 -3.21 21.91
CA SER A 308 9.18 -3.34 20.52
C SER A 308 10.43 -3.66 19.72
N SER A 309 10.48 -4.80 19.07
CA SER A 309 11.52 -5.15 18.11
C SER A 309 11.60 -4.04 17.05
N ASN A 310 12.72 -3.34 16.98
CA ASN A 310 13.03 -2.29 16.00
C ASN A 310 13.31 -2.89 14.60
N CYS A 311 12.61 -3.93 14.20
CA CYS A 311 12.79 -4.54 12.89
C CYS A 311 12.03 -3.76 11.83
N SER A 312 12.71 -3.35 10.77
CA SER A 312 12.06 -2.74 9.61
C SER A 312 11.10 -3.74 8.94
N PRO A 313 9.93 -3.33 8.40
CA PRO A 313 8.96 -4.23 7.78
C PRO A 313 9.49 -5.13 6.67
N PHE A 314 10.64 -4.79 6.06
CA PHE A 314 11.27 -5.62 5.02
C PHE A 314 12.43 -6.48 5.53
N THR A 315 12.79 -6.42 6.82
CA THR A 315 13.82 -7.22 7.46
C THR A 315 13.21 -8.22 8.43
N THR A 316 14.02 -9.18 8.92
CA THR A 316 13.61 -10.14 9.94
C THR A 316 14.79 -10.42 10.87
N ASP A 317 14.51 -10.67 12.13
CA ASP A 317 15.49 -11.13 13.13
C ASP A 317 15.56 -12.68 13.19
N ASN A 318 14.74 -13.37 12.40
CA ASN A 318 14.73 -14.83 12.37
C ASN A 318 15.94 -15.37 11.59
N GLU A 319 16.93 -15.86 12.33
CA GLU A 319 18.16 -16.41 11.74
C GLU A 319 17.92 -17.54 10.73
N ASN A 320 16.87 -18.34 10.90
CA ASN A 320 16.53 -19.41 9.98
C ASN A 320 16.05 -18.85 8.63
N ILE A 321 15.28 -17.76 8.66
CA ILE A 321 14.85 -17.05 7.43
C ILE A 321 16.08 -16.42 6.77
N LEU A 322 16.93 -15.70 7.52
CA LEU A 322 18.14 -15.08 6.98
C LEU A 322 19.05 -16.10 6.30
N ARG A 323 19.24 -17.27 6.94
CA ARG A 323 20.02 -18.39 6.37
C ARG A 323 19.38 -18.94 5.09
N LEU A 324 18.05 -19.10 5.08
CA LEU A 324 17.30 -19.58 3.91
C LEU A 324 17.36 -18.58 2.75
N VAL A 325 17.17 -17.29 3.01
CA VAL A 325 17.27 -16.20 2.00
C VAL A 325 18.67 -16.20 1.37
N LYS A 326 19.73 -16.30 2.17
CA LYS A 326 21.11 -16.42 1.65
C LYS A 326 21.32 -17.69 0.83
N ALA A 327 20.72 -18.80 1.23
CA ALA A 327 20.86 -20.09 0.53
C ALA A 327 20.13 -20.09 -0.82
N ILE A 328 18.98 -19.47 -0.93
CA ILE A 328 18.22 -19.35 -2.18
C ILE A 328 18.92 -18.35 -3.12
N GLY A 329 19.22 -17.14 -2.68
CA GLY A 329 19.79 -16.08 -3.51
C GLY A 329 18.94 -15.84 -4.76
N HIS A 330 19.57 -15.68 -5.93
CA HIS A 330 18.86 -15.48 -7.20
C HIS A 330 18.46 -16.79 -7.92
N ARG A 331 18.46 -17.92 -7.19
CA ARG A 331 18.18 -19.26 -7.76
C ARG A 331 16.73 -19.68 -7.50
N GLN A 332 16.29 -20.67 -8.27
CA GLN A 332 15.03 -21.38 -8.06
C GLN A 332 15.36 -22.78 -7.55
N LEU A 333 15.08 -23.06 -6.29
CA LEU A 333 15.46 -24.31 -5.63
C LEU A 333 14.23 -25.15 -5.29
N SER A 334 14.33 -26.45 -5.49
CA SER A 334 13.38 -27.42 -4.93
C SER A 334 13.57 -27.55 -3.41
N LEU A 335 12.60 -28.14 -2.72
CA LEU A 335 12.70 -28.39 -1.27
C LEU A 335 13.97 -29.17 -0.90
N LYS A 336 14.34 -30.17 -1.71
CA LYS A 336 15.54 -30.99 -1.47
C LYS A 336 16.83 -30.16 -1.62
N GLU A 337 16.89 -29.31 -2.64
CA GLU A 337 18.04 -28.43 -2.88
C GLU A 337 18.18 -27.38 -1.78
N MET A 338 17.07 -26.82 -1.28
CA MET A 338 17.10 -25.87 -0.15
C MET A 338 17.61 -26.55 1.14
N LEU A 339 17.11 -27.74 1.47
CA LEU A 339 17.57 -28.52 2.62
C LEU A 339 19.09 -28.75 2.56
N ALA A 340 19.61 -29.15 1.40
CA ALA A 340 21.01 -29.35 1.19
C ALA A 340 21.84 -28.06 1.32
N ALA A 341 21.32 -26.95 0.77
CA ALA A 341 21.97 -25.63 0.80
C ALA A 341 22.05 -25.05 2.22
N VAL A 342 21.03 -25.30 3.06
CA VAL A 342 20.99 -24.85 4.46
C VAL A 342 21.75 -25.82 5.39
N GLY A 343 22.13 -27.02 4.90
CA GLY A 343 22.84 -28.04 5.69
C GLY A 343 21.94 -28.79 6.67
N LEU A 344 20.61 -28.80 6.46
CA LEU A 344 19.66 -29.49 7.30
C LEU A 344 19.28 -30.85 6.69
N LYS A 345 19.04 -31.83 7.55
CA LYS A 345 18.61 -33.19 7.15
C LYS A 345 17.13 -33.43 7.48
N ASP A 346 16.64 -32.79 8.52
CA ASP A 346 15.25 -32.93 8.98
C ASP A 346 14.31 -32.01 8.20
N ARG A 347 13.47 -32.65 7.38
CA ARG A 347 12.48 -31.95 6.56
C ARG A 347 11.39 -31.25 7.38
N MET A 348 10.94 -31.87 8.48
CA MET A 348 9.86 -31.31 9.30
C MET A 348 10.32 -30.05 10.00
N ASN A 349 11.47 -30.09 10.65
CA ASN A 349 12.08 -28.93 11.28
C ASN A 349 12.36 -27.81 10.27
N PHE A 350 12.85 -28.14 9.09
CA PHE A 350 13.08 -27.15 8.05
C PHE A 350 11.78 -26.46 7.59
N MET A 351 10.70 -27.23 7.39
CA MET A 351 9.40 -26.69 7.02
C MET A 351 8.87 -25.77 8.13
N GLU A 352 8.90 -26.20 9.38
CA GLU A 352 8.31 -25.49 10.52
C GLU A 352 9.08 -24.22 10.89
N TYR A 353 10.40 -24.29 10.95
CA TYR A 353 11.22 -23.19 11.48
C TYR A 353 11.89 -22.32 10.43
N SER A 354 11.89 -22.71 9.14
CA SER A 354 12.53 -21.95 8.07
C SER A 354 11.58 -21.59 6.94
N LEU A 355 11.04 -22.60 6.23
CA LEU A 355 10.33 -22.37 4.99
C LEU A 355 8.93 -21.77 5.20
N THR A 356 8.13 -22.32 6.11
CA THR A 356 6.78 -21.82 6.40
C THR A 356 6.83 -20.39 6.95
N PRO A 357 7.68 -20.05 7.92
CA PRO A 357 7.85 -18.65 8.35
C PRO A 357 8.31 -17.74 7.20
N ALA A 358 9.30 -18.14 6.40
CA ALA A 358 9.77 -17.33 5.28
C ALA A 358 8.71 -17.06 4.22
N MET A 359 7.81 -18.02 4.00
CA MET A 359 6.67 -17.83 3.10
C MET A 359 5.58 -16.93 3.73
N SER A 360 5.27 -17.12 5.01
CA SER A 360 4.27 -16.31 5.71
C SER A 360 4.70 -14.86 5.88
N GLU A 361 5.99 -14.61 6.08
CA GLU A 361 6.57 -13.27 6.14
C GLU A 361 6.86 -12.66 4.75
N GLY A 362 6.55 -13.38 3.66
CA GLY A 362 6.63 -12.87 2.30
C GLY A 362 8.06 -12.81 1.70
N PHE A 363 9.04 -13.51 2.26
CA PHE A 363 10.40 -13.53 1.69
C PHE A 363 10.57 -14.58 0.58
N VAL A 364 9.80 -15.67 0.64
CA VAL A 364 9.87 -16.79 -0.29
C VAL A 364 8.50 -17.08 -0.89
N CYS A 365 8.44 -17.40 -2.17
CA CYS A 365 7.22 -17.80 -2.84
C CYS A 365 7.41 -19.09 -3.66
N LEU A 366 6.27 -19.65 -4.07
CA LEU A 366 6.18 -20.81 -4.95
C LEU A 366 6.35 -20.40 -6.41
N LEU A 367 7.10 -21.17 -7.19
CA LEU A 367 7.18 -20.99 -8.65
C LEU A 367 5.81 -21.27 -9.33
N TYR A 368 5.06 -22.23 -8.78
CA TYR A 368 3.70 -22.59 -9.25
C TYR A 368 2.70 -22.39 -8.11
N PRO A 369 2.26 -21.13 -7.81
CA PRO A 369 1.39 -20.85 -6.66
C PRO A 369 0.00 -21.48 -6.82
N ASP A 370 -0.55 -21.54 -8.05
CA ASP A 370 -1.85 -22.14 -8.33
C ASP A 370 -1.86 -23.67 -8.21
N LYS A 371 -0.68 -24.28 -8.17
CA LYS A 371 -0.48 -25.73 -8.03
C LYS A 371 0.59 -26.04 -6.98
N PRO A 372 0.34 -25.84 -5.68
CA PRO A 372 1.36 -26.00 -4.63
C PRO A 372 2.00 -27.38 -4.57
N ARG A 373 1.29 -28.42 -5.03
CA ARG A 373 1.80 -29.80 -5.09
C ARG A 373 2.34 -30.18 -6.48
N HIS A 374 2.71 -29.20 -7.30
CA HIS A 374 3.24 -29.47 -8.63
C HIS A 374 4.55 -30.32 -8.53
N PRO A 375 4.73 -31.40 -9.35
CA PRO A 375 5.91 -32.28 -9.25
C PRO A 375 7.26 -31.57 -9.46
N ARG A 376 7.25 -30.48 -10.22
CA ARG A 376 8.41 -29.61 -10.48
C ARG A 376 8.38 -28.33 -9.66
N GLN A 377 7.71 -28.35 -8.49
CA GLN A 377 7.65 -27.15 -7.63
C GLN A 377 9.04 -26.72 -7.21
N LYS A 378 9.27 -25.42 -7.32
CA LYS A 378 10.47 -24.74 -6.84
C LYS A 378 10.06 -23.51 -6.01
N TYR A 379 11.02 -23.04 -5.26
CA TYR A 379 10.88 -21.88 -4.39
C TYR A 379 11.90 -20.83 -4.83
N LEU A 380 11.51 -19.57 -4.77
CA LEU A 380 12.34 -18.42 -5.14
C LEU A 380 12.06 -17.27 -4.17
N LEU A 381 12.98 -16.30 -4.14
CA LEU A 381 12.76 -15.09 -3.35
C LEU A 381 11.70 -14.22 -4.03
N THR A 382 10.86 -13.59 -3.22
CA THR A 382 10.01 -12.48 -3.66
C THR A 382 10.85 -11.23 -3.90
N VAL A 383 10.23 -10.12 -4.32
CA VAL A 383 10.93 -8.81 -4.41
C VAL A 383 11.46 -8.40 -3.04
N LYS A 384 10.65 -8.55 -1.99
CA LYS A 384 11.07 -8.32 -0.59
C LYS A 384 12.25 -9.20 -0.20
N GLY A 385 12.19 -10.49 -0.49
CA GLY A 385 13.27 -11.44 -0.20
C GLY A 385 14.56 -11.16 -0.96
N SER A 386 14.46 -10.74 -2.22
CA SER A 386 15.60 -10.34 -3.05
C SER A 386 16.28 -9.07 -2.53
N ALA A 387 15.50 -8.07 -2.13
CA ALA A 387 16.02 -6.85 -1.52
C ALA A 387 16.77 -7.15 -0.22
N LEU A 388 16.22 -8.01 0.64
CA LEU A 388 16.91 -8.47 1.87
C LEU A 388 18.20 -9.22 1.53
N TYR A 389 18.19 -10.13 0.56
CA TYR A 389 19.38 -10.85 0.11
C TYR A 389 20.48 -9.90 -0.34
N ASN A 390 20.14 -8.89 -1.14
CA ASN A 390 21.11 -7.92 -1.65
C ASN A 390 21.73 -7.07 -0.54
N GLU A 391 20.97 -6.73 0.50
CA GLU A 391 21.52 -6.03 1.68
C GLU A 391 22.48 -6.93 2.47
N LEU A 392 22.08 -8.16 2.77
CA LEU A 392 22.90 -9.12 3.51
C LEU A 392 24.24 -9.47 2.80
N THR A 393 24.27 -9.35 1.48
CA THR A 393 25.47 -9.61 0.68
C THR A 393 26.36 -8.38 0.52
N LYS A 394 25.79 -7.17 0.52
CA LYS A 394 26.58 -5.92 0.52
C LYS A 394 27.38 -5.72 1.80
N ASP A 395 26.81 -6.06 2.94
CA ASP A 395 27.51 -5.94 4.22
C ASP A 395 28.67 -6.95 4.33
N ALA A 396 28.53 -8.12 3.74
CA ALA A 396 29.63 -9.09 3.66
C ALA A 396 30.80 -8.64 2.76
N SER A 397 30.53 -7.83 1.74
CA SER A 397 31.57 -7.28 0.84
C SER A 397 32.31 -6.07 1.39
N LYS A 398 31.81 -5.42 2.44
CA LYS A 398 32.47 -4.30 3.14
C LYS A 398 33.43 -4.75 4.25
N LEU A 399 33.36 -6.02 4.66
CA LEU A 399 34.17 -6.62 5.71
C LEU A 399 35.39 -7.41 5.20
N ASN A 400 35.57 -7.51 3.88
CA ASN A 400 36.73 -8.04 3.18
C ASN A 400 37.47 -6.93 2.43
#